data_c71d8e478b85297c12b4c5b598973970
#
_entry.id   c71d8e478b85297c12b4c5b598973970
#
_cell.length_a   1.000
_cell.length_b   1.000
_cell.length_c   1.000
_cell.angle_alpha   90.00
_cell.angle_beta   90.00
_cell.angle_gamma   90.00
#
_symmetry.space_group_name_H-M   'P 1'
#
loop_
_entity.id
_entity.type
_entity.pdbx_description
1 polymer ?
#
loop_
_entity_poly.entity_id
_entity_poly.type
_entity_poly.pdbx_seq_one_letter_code
_entity_poly.pdbx_strand_id
1 'polypeptide(L)'
;MIMFAELNNTLPEFTFELTEDIKLEFTQLKGISQSKPLTVRMMYLNKKGKFDPQYVVVCEDPDQEGRYVGVNLPSFMTEEVDVIRKGKEYVEAINAGKCGLKCGPKRTSSNGRDVYRPVWVDLD
;
A
#
# COMPACT_ATOMS: atom_id res chain seq x y z
N MET A 1 -12.26 31.27 11.37
CA MET A 1 -10.99 31.53 10.66
C MET A 1 -10.23 30.22 10.48
N ILE A 2 -9.86 29.93 9.26
CA ILE A 2 -9.10 28.72 8.96
C ILE A 2 -7.62 29.00 9.23
N MET A 3 -7.02 28.21 10.11
CA MET A 3 -5.59 28.28 10.39
C MET A 3 -4.85 27.40 9.39
N PHE A 4 -3.83 27.93 8.75
CA PHE A 4 -3.06 27.14 7.78
C PHE A 4 -2.44 25.87 8.40
N ALA A 5 -2.10 25.92 9.69
CA ALA A 5 -1.61 24.76 10.40
C ALA A 5 -2.63 23.61 10.45
N GLU A 6 -3.91 23.93 10.48
CA GLU A 6 -4.97 22.91 10.47
C GLU A 6 -5.07 22.21 9.12
N LEU A 7 -4.75 22.90 8.03
CA LEU A 7 -4.72 22.29 6.71
C LEU A 7 -3.64 21.22 6.62
N ASN A 8 -2.52 21.42 7.29
CA ASN A 8 -1.44 20.42 7.32
C ASN A 8 -1.82 19.18 8.13
N ASN A 9 -2.77 19.32 9.05
CA ASN A 9 -3.24 18.23 9.90
C ASN A 9 -4.51 17.56 9.38
N THR A 10 -5.00 17.95 8.19
CA THR A 10 -6.22 17.36 7.63
C THR A 10 -6.01 15.98 7.04
N LEU A 11 -4.78 15.62 6.68
CA LEU A 11 -4.48 14.29 6.17
C LEU A 11 -4.25 13.32 7.33
N PRO A 12 -4.94 12.16 7.31
CA PRO A 12 -4.71 11.16 8.33
C PRO A 12 -3.29 10.58 8.23
N GLU A 13 -2.73 10.20 9.36
CA GLU A 13 -1.37 9.67 9.42
C GLU A 13 -1.35 8.21 9.83
N PHE A 14 -0.40 7.48 9.27
CA PHE A 14 -0.16 6.10 9.67
C PHE A 14 0.59 6.07 11.01
N THR A 15 0.20 5.15 11.90
CA THR A 15 0.87 4.97 13.19
C THR A 15 2.12 4.10 13.08
N PHE A 16 2.23 3.31 12.00
CA PHE A 16 3.39 2.47 11.77
C PHE A 16 4.59 3.33 11.37
N GLU A 17 5.73 3.11 12.03
CA GLU A 17 6.98 3.80 11.71
C GLU A 17 7.93 2.86 10.99
N LEU A 18 8.39 3.29 9.81
CA LEU A 18 9.39 2.56 9.04
C LEU A 18 10.78 2.99 9.53
N THR A 19 11.34 2.22 10.46
CA THR A 19 12.65 2.50 11.05
C THR A 19 13.76 1.77 10.31
N GLU A 20 15.02 2.14 10.60
CA GLU A 20 16.19 1.50 9.99
C GLU A 20 16.32 0.02 10.37
N ASP A 21 15.73 -0.39 11.50
CA ASP A 21 15.75 -1.77 11.96
C ASP A 21 14.87 -2.69 11.11
N ILE A 22 13.93 -2.12 10.37
CA ILE A 22 13.01 -2.88 9.53
C ILE A 22 13.63 -3.07 8.15
N LYS A 23 13.85 -4.34 7.79
CA LYS A 23 14.33 -4.68 6.45
C LYS A 23 13.13 -5.03 5.58
N LEU A 24 12.88 -4.19 4.58
CA LEU A 24 11.82 -4.45 3.61
C LEU A 24 12.33 -5.37 2.51
N GLU A 25 11.57 -6.42 2.24
CA GLU A 25 11.76 -7.23 1.04
C GLU A 25 10.89 -6.62 -0.05
N PHE A 26 11.50 -5.94 -1.00
CA PHE A 26 10.73 -5.30 -2.08
C PHE A 26 10.28 -6.32 -3.11
N THR A 27 9.04 -6.22 -3.53
CA THR A 27 8.49 -7.07 -4.59
C THR A 27 7.46 -6.29 -5.40
N GLN A 28 7.05 -6.86 -6.51
CA GLN A 28 5.96 -6.33 -7.30
C GLN A 28 4.66 -7.02 -6.88
N LEU A 29 3.54 -6.44 -7.29
CA LEU A 29 2.22 -6.98 -6.94
C LEU A 29 2.09 -8.46 -7.33
N LYS A 30 2.61 -8.85 -8.50
CA LYS A 30 2.59 -10.23 -8.96
C LYS A 30 3.37 -11.21 -8.07
N GLY A 31 4.23 -10.68 -7.21
CA GLY A 31 5.05 -11.49 -6.30
C GLY A 31 4.38 -11.84 -4.99
N ILE A 32 3.19 -11.32 -4.72
CA ILE A 32 2.46 -11.64 -3.49
C ILE A 32 1.33 -12.63 -3.77
N SER A 33 0.81 -13.24 -2.69
CA SER A 33 -0.19 -14.29 -2.81
C SER A 33 -1.52 -13.78 -3.36
N GLN A 34 -2.21 -14.63 -4.11
CA GLN A 34 -3.57 -14.39 -4.57
C GLN A 34 -4.62 -14.89 -3.56
N SER A 35 -4.22 -15.67 -2.58
CA SER A 35 -5.15 -16.29 -1.63
C SER A 35 -4.97 -15.80 -0.20
N LYS A 36 -3.74 -15.59 0.26
CA LYS A 36 -3.44 -15.14 1.63
C LYS A 36 -3.08 -13.66 1.65
N PRO A 37 -3.91 -12.80 2.26
CA PRO A 37 -3.59 -11.39 2.32
C PRO A 37 -2.44 -11.09 3.26
N LEU A 38 -1.61 -10.12 2.88
CA LEU A 38 -0.63 -9.50 3.76
C LEU A 38 -1.33 -8.39 4.53
N THR A 39 -0.93 -8.13 5.76
CA THR A 39 -1.48 -7.05 6.57
C THR A 39 -0.83 -5.73 6.16
N VAL A 40 -1.62 -4.78 5.68
CA VAL A 40 -1.12 -3.47 5.28
C VAL A 40 -0.82 -2.63 6.53
N ARG A 41 0.38 -2.05 6.59
CA ARG A 41 0.79 -1.20 7.71
C ARG A 41 0.89 0.27 7.35
N MET A 42 1.36 0.58 6.16
CA MET A 42 1.43 1.95 5.64
C MET A 42 1.67 1.92 4.14
N MET A 43 1.67 3.08 3.53
CA MET A 43 2.04 3.24 2.13
C MET A 43 2.73 4.58 1.95
N TYR A 44 3.68 4.64 1.04
CA TYR A 44 4.38 5.88 0.73
C TYR A 44 4.64 6.01 -0.76
N LEU A 45 4.76 7.24 -1.22
CA LEU A 45 5.02 7.52 -2.63
C LEU A 45 6.52 7.57 -2.88
N ASN A 46 7.00 6.67 -3.75
CA ASN A 46 8.40 6.65 -4.15
C ASN A 46 8.61 7.53 -5.36
N LYS A 47 9.32 8.65 -5.19
CA LYS A 47 9.59 9.62 -6.24
C LYS A 47 11.00 9.51 -6.82
N LYS A 48 11.80 8.54 -6.39
CA LYS A 48 13.22 8.44 -6.75
C LYS A 48 13.49 7.73 -8.07
N GLY A 49 12.46 7.23 -8.75
CA GLY A 49 12.64 6.53 -10.01
C GLY A 49 12.74 7.46 -11.22
N LYS A 50 13.24 6.95 -12.33
CA LYS A 50 13.23 7.63 -13.62
C LYS A 50 11.84 7.68 -14.26
N PHE A 51 10.92 6.92 -13.68
CA PHE A 51 9.54 6.79 -14.13
C PHE A 51 8.60 7.60 -13.27
N ASP A 52 7.32 7.60 -13.61
CA ASP A 52 6.29 8.23 -12.80
C ASP A 52 6.32 7.72 -11.36
N PRO A 53 5.95 8.57 -10.38
CA PRO A 53 5.91 8.13 -9.00
C PRO A 53 5.04 6.89 -8.80
N GLN A 54 5.51 5.98 -7.97
CA GLN A 54 4.81 4.75 -7.64
C GLN A 54 4.65 4.63 -6.14
N TYR A 55 3.50 4.11 -5.70
CA TYR A 55 3.30 3.81 -4.30
C TYR A 55 3.97 2.49 -3.92
N VAL A 56 4.56 2.49 -2.74
CA VAL A 56 5.03 1.27 -2.08
C VAL A 56 4.10 1.02 -0.90
N VAL A 57 3.47 -0.14 -0.87
CA VAL A 57 2.62 -0.56 0.24
C VAL A 57 3.44 -1.43 1.16
N VAL A 58 3.65 -0.96 2.39
CA VAL A 58 4.40 -1.71 3.39
C VAL A 58 3.45 -2.66 4.10
N CYS A 59 3.74 -3.95 3.98
CA CYS A 59 2.92 -5.01 4.52
C CYS A 59 3.70 -5.88 5.50
N GLU A 60 3.01 -6.42 6.49
CA GLU A 60 3.55 -7.42 7.40
C GLU A 60 3.01 -8.78 7.04
N ASP A 61 3.89 -9.79 7.04
CA ASP A 61 3.48 -11.16 6.80
C ASP A 61 2.81 -11.72 8.06
N PRO A 62 1.52 -12.07 8.02
CA PRO A 62 0.85 -12.58 9.22
C PRO A 62 1.35 -13.95 9.68
N ASP A 63 2.02 -14.69 8.79
CA ASP A 63 2.57 -16.01 9.11
C ASP A 63 4.02 -15.97 9.63
N GLN A 64 4.69 -14.82 9.47
CA GLN A 64 6.07 -14.64 9.92
C GLN A 64 6.22 -13.29 10.63
N GLU A 65 6.21 -13.32 11.94
CA GLU A 65 6.41 -12.12 12.73
C GLU A 65 7.74 -11.46 12.40
N GLY A 66 7.72 -10.16 12.22
CA GLY A 66 8.91 -9.38 11.91
C GLY A 66 9.29 -9.35 10.44
N ARG A 67 8.57 -10.06 9.58
CA ARG A 67 8.81 -10.02 8.13
C ARG A 67 7.93 -8.94 7.50
N TYR A 68 8.57 -7.99 6.85
CA TYR A 68 7.88 -6.89 6.16
C TYR A 68 8.20 -6.90 4.68
N VAL A 69 7.18 -6.65 3.88
CA VAL A 69 7.27 -6.68 2.42
C VAL A 69 6.85 -5.32 1.88
N GLY A 70 7.68 -4.71 1.04
CA GLY A 70 7.34 -3.48 0.34
C GLY A 70 6.83 -3.84 -1.06
N VAL A 71 5.54 -3.69 -1.29
CA VAL A 71 4.90 -4.02 -2.56
C VAL A 71 4.86 -2.79 -3.44
N ASN A 72 5.59 -2.82 -4.57
CA ASN A 72 5.58 -1.75 -5.55
C ASN A 72 4.33 -1.87 -6.42
N LEU A 73 3.49 -0.85 -6.40
CA LEU A 73 2.30 -0.81 -7.26
C LEU A 73 2.61 -0.08 -8.56
N PRO A 74 1.99 -0.50 -9.68
CA PRO A 74 2.16 0.21 -10.95
C PRO A 74 1.72 1.67 -10.85
N SER A 75 2.32 2.55 -11.64
CA SER A 75 2.02 3.99 -11.61
C SER A 75 0.56 4.31 -11.91
N PHE A 76 -0.12 3.49 -12.72
CA PHE A 76 -1.54 3.72 -13.02
C PHE A 76 -2.46 3.49 -11.81
N MET A 77 -1.95 2.90 -10.73
CA MET A 77 -2.68 2.69 -9.48
C MET A 77 -2.59 3.86 -8.51
N THR A 78 -1.84 4.90 -8.85
CA THR A 78 -1.58 6.03 -7.95
C THR A 78 -2.87 6.71 -7.49
N GLU A 79 -3.84 6.91 -8.38
CA GLU A 79 -5.12 7.55 -8.02
C GLU A 79 -5.90 6.73 -7.00
N GLU A 80 -5.95 5.41 -7.18
CA GLU A 80 -6.65 4.51 -6.25
C GLU A 80 -6.01 4.57 -4.87
N VAL A 81 -4.69 4.54 -4.82
CA VAL A 81 -3.96 4.60 -3.54
C VAL A 81 -4.10 5.97 -2.89
N ASP A 82 -4.13 7.05 -3.69
CA ASP A 82 -4.38 8.40 -3.16
C ASP A 82 -5.73 8.48 -2.43
N VAL A 83 -6.76 7.84 -2.96
CA VAL A 83 -8.08 7.79 -2.31
C VAL A 83 -7.96 7.14 -0.93
N ILE A 84 -7.25 6.03 -0.84
CA ILE A 84 -7.02 5.31 0.43
C ILE A 84 -6.21 6.19 1.38
N ARG A 85 -5.12 6.77 0.88
CA ARG A 85 -4.17 7.56 1.70
C ARG A 85 -4.82 8.80 2.31
N LYS A 86 -5.76 9.40 1.58
CA LYS A 86 -6.45 10.63 2.01
C LYS A 86 -7.73 10.35 2.80
N GLY A 87 -8.20 9.10 2.79
CA GLY A 87 -9.42 8.72 3.47
C GLY A 87 -9.18 8.37 4.92
N LYS A 88 -9.74 9.16 5.85
CA LYS A 88 -9.59 8.95 7.28
C LYS A 88 -9.99 7.52 7.70
N GLU A 89 -11.12 7.03 7.20
CA GLU A 89 -11.62 5.70 7.52
C GLU A 89 -10.67 4.60 7.06
N TYR A 90 -10.08 4.77 5.88
CA TYR A 90 -9.13 3.81 5.34
C TYR A 90 -7.84 3.77 6.17
N VAL A 91 -7.31 4.95 6.50
CA VAL A 91 -6.09 5.03 7.30
C VAL A 91 -6.31 4.48 8.71
N GLU A 92 -7.45 4.76 9.32
CA GLU A 92 -7.79 4.21 10.64
C GLU A 92 -7.87 2.68 10.60
N ALA A 93 -8.46 2.11 9.54
CA ALA A 93 -8.51 0.66 9.37
C ALA A 93 -7.11 0.06 9.22
N ILE A 94 -6.24 0.71 8.46
CA ILE A 94 -4.84 0.29 8.30
C ILE A 94 -4.11 0.34 9.65
N ASN A 95 -4.27 1.41 10.39
CA ASN A 95 -3.65 1.56 11.71
C ASN A 95 -4.13 0.49 12.70
N ALA A 96 -5.37 0.05 12.56
CA ALA A 96 -5.94 -1.00 13.39
C ALA A 96 -5.59 -2.42 12.94
N GLY A 97 -4.83 -2.57 11.85
CA GLY A 97 -4.45 -3.87 11.31
C GLY A 97 -5.59 -4.60 10.61
N LYS A 98 -6.58 -3.87 10.13
CA LYS A 98 -7.79 -4.44 9.50
C LYS A 98 -7.78 -4.42 7.98
N CYS A 99 -6.70 -3.96 7.36
CA CYS A 99 -6.57 -3.90 5.91
C CYS A 99 -5.58 -4.96 5.43
N GLY A 100 -6.00 -5.76 4.47
CA GLY A 100 -5.14 -6.75 3.84
C GLY A 100 -4.94 -6.44 2.36
N LEU A 101 -3.85 -6.96 1.81
CA LEU A 101 -3.54 -6.83 0.39
C LEU A 101 -3.15 -8.18 -0.19
N LYS A 102 -3.79 -8.55 -1.29
CA LYS A 102 -3.38 -9.70 -2.08
C LYS A 102 -3.36 -9.33 -3.56
N CYS A 103 -2.71 -10.17 -4.35
CA CYS A 103 -2.66 -10.01 -5.79
C CYS A 103 -3.97 -10.48 -6.42
N GLY A 104 -4.56 -9.67 -7.28
CA GLY A 104 -5.72 -10.09 -8.05
C GLY A 104 -5.33 -11.03 -9.20
N PRO A 105 -6.33 -11.55 -9.91
CA PRO A 105 -6.07 -12.44 -11.04
C PRO A 105 -5.36 -11.70 -12.17
N LYS A 106 -4.54 -12.43 -12.90
CA LYS A 106 -3.88 -11.93 -14.09
C LYS A 106 -4.90 -11.56 -15.16
N ARG A 107 -4.75 -10.39 -15.74
CA ARG A 107 -5.55 -9.94 -16.86
C ARG A 107 -4.63 -9.51 -17.99
N THR A 108 -5.05 -9.76 -19.22
CA THR A 108 -4.30 -9.31 -20.39
C THR A 108 -4.88 -7.98 -20.87
N SER A 109 -4.03 -6.95 -20.93
CA SER A 109 -4.45 -5.64 -21.44
C SER A 109 -4.64 -5.69 -22.96
N SER A 110 -5.26 -4.64 -23.51
CA SER A 110 -5.43 -4.50 -24.96
C SER A 110 -4.11 -4.53 -25.74
N ASN A 111 -3.00 -4.22 -25.07
CA ASN A 111 -1.66 -4.26 -25.66
C ASN A 111 -0.97 -5.62 -25.53
N GLY A 112 -1.67 -6.65 -25.05
CA GLY A 112 -1.11 -7.97 -24.86
C GLY A 112 -0.21 -8.11 -23.63
N ARG A 113 -0.18 -7.12 -22.74
CA ARG A 113 0.61 -7.17 -21.51
C ARG A 113 -0.18 -7.76 -20.37
N ASP A 114 0.48 -8.53 -19.52
CA ASP A 114 -0.12 -9.04 -18.30
C ASP A 114 -0.24 -7.93 -17.27
N VAL A 115 -1.45 -7.76 -16.75
CA VAL A 115 -1.75 -6.73 -15.75
C VAL A 115 -2.31 -7.38 -14.50
N TYR A 116 -1.78 -6.98 -13.36
CA TYR A 116 -2.28 -7.42 -12.05
C TYR A 116 -2.83 -6.20 -11.32
N ARG A 117 -3.92 -6.40 -10.57
CA ARG A 117 -4.51 -5.37 -9.73
C ARG A 117 -4.45 -5.77 -8.27
N PRO A 118 -4.33 -4.80 -7.36
CA PRO A 118 -4.42 -5.13 -5.94
C PRO A 118 -5.83 -5.51 -5.57
N VAL A 119 -5.96 -6.45 -4.65
CA VAL A 119 -7.24 -6.77 -4.01
C VAL A 119 -7.10 -6.39 -2.55
N TRP A 120 -7.81 -5.34 -2.16
CA TRP A 120 -7.85 -4.88 -0.78
C TRP A 120 -8.89 -5.71 -0.03
N VAL A 121 -8.53 -6.17 1.15
CA VAL A 121 -9.35 -7.10 1.93
C VAL A 121 -9.57 -6.55 3.31
N ASP A 122 -10.80 -6.70 3.82
CA ASP A 122 -11.09 -6.39 5.21
C ASP A 122 -10.65 -7.55 6.09
N LEU A 123 -9.79 -7.27 7.06
CA LEU A 123 -9.32 -8.24 8.04
C LEU A 123 -10.10 -8.06 9.34
N ASP A 124 -10.45 -9.16 9.96
CA ASP A 124 -11.19 -9.14 11.21
C ASP A 124 -10.32 -8.79 12.41
#